data_99a7f46a57ae5f6a553764ada9a04376
#
_entry.id   99a7f46a57ae5f6a553764ada9a04376
#
_cell.length_a   1.000
_cell.length_b   1.000
_cell.length_c   1.000
_cell.angle_alpha   90.00
_cell.angle_beta   90.00
_cell.angle_gamma   90.00
#
_symmetry.space_group_name_H-M   'P 1'
#
loop_
_entity.id
_entity.type
_entity.pdbx_description
1 polymer ?
#
loop_
_entity_poly.entity_id
_entity_poly.type
_entity_poly.pdbx_seq_one_letter_code
_entity_poly.pdbx_strand_id
1 'polypeptide(L)'
;EKHPRAKRIQGVKGRTQAYHAAAMMSDTDYFFAVFPTIDIDDSFDFTFQPDRMKNACHYIFHAKNPVNGLEYGHRSAILYNKWLCILTINPGLDFTLSQPHTVVSKLCGTSHFNQTPEISWRVAFREVLKLCEMKPTVESKHRLKKWCELGKGQYADLVQRGALDAVEYYKEVDGDKDALHLSYELSWLKEKFNSIS
;
A
#
# COMPACT_ATOMS: atom_id res chain seq x y z
N GLU A 1 13.03 18.60 -13.27
CA GLU A 1 12.87 17.44 -12.36
C GLU A 1 12.97 17.90 -10.91
N LYS A 2 11.94 17.63 -10.07
CA LYS A 2 11.89 18.10 -8.68
C LYS A 2 12.93 17.39 -7.79
N HIS A 3 13.34 16.18 -8.13
CA HIS A 3 14.25 15.34 -7.33
C HIS A 3 15.35 14.71 -8.18
N PRO A 4 16.38 15.47 -8.61
CA PRO A 4 17.40 15.00 -9.55
C PRO A 4 18.30 13.88 -8.99
N ARG A 5 18.33 13.70 -7.66
CA ARG A 5 19.09 12.64 -7.00
C ARG A 5 18.29 11.35 -6.76
N ALA A 6 17.02 11.32 -7.15
CA ALA A 6 16.21 10.11 -6.98
C ALA A 6 16.74 8.99 -7.88
N LYS A 7 16.98 7.83 -7.29
CA LYS A 7 17.39 6.60 -7.97
C LYS A 7 16.14 5.79 -8.33
N ARG A 8 16.09 5.20 -9.52
CA ARG A 8 14.96 4.40 -9.98
C ARG A 8 15.29 2.91 -9.94
N ILE A 9 14.41 2.13 -9.29
CA ILE A 9 14.44 0.67 -9.31
C ILE A 9 13.45 0.20 -10.38
N GLN A 10 13.93 -0.61 -11.32
CA GLN A 10 13.10 -1.19 -12.38
C GLN A 10 13.64 -2.57 -12.80
N GLY A 11 12.76 -3.39 -13.39
CA GLY A 11 13.16 -4.70 -13.94
C GLY A 11 13.45 -5.78 -12.88
N VAL A 12 13.22 -5.51 -11.61
CA VAL A 12 13.43 -6.48 -10.53
C VAL A 12 12.18 -7.35 -10.39
N LYS A 13 12.33 -8.65 -10.55
CA LYS A 13 11.24 -9.62 -10.33
C LYS A 13 11.10 -9.90 -8.84
N GLY A 14 9.87 -9.80 -8.34
CA GLY A 14 9.55 -10.09 -6.94
C GLY A 14 9.56 -8.84 -6.06
N ARG A 15 8.60 -8.79 -5.14
CA ARG A 15 8.39 -7.66 -4.24
C ARG A 15 9.55 -7.49 -3.26
N THR A 16 9.93 -8.57 -2.59
CA THR A 16 11.02 -8.57 -1.60
C THR A 16 12.33 -8.16 -2.24
N GLN A 17 12.63 -8.71 -3.43
CA GLN A 17 13.83 -8.39 -4.20
C GLN A 17 13.88 -6.92 -4.61
N ALA A 18 12.74 -6.31 -4.95
CA ALA A 18 12.67 -4.89 -5.27
C ALA A 18 12.99 -4.00 -4.05
N TYR A 19 12.50 -4.35 -2.86
CA TYR A 19 12.85 -3.63 -1.62
C TYR A 19 14.32 -3.84 -1.22
N HIS A 20 14.85 -5.05 -1.37
CA HIS A 20 16.28 -5.30 -1.16
C HIS A 20 17.15 -4.47 -2.11
N ALA A 21 16.81 -4.44 -3.40
CA ALA A 21 17.51 -3.63 -4.38
C ALA A 21 17.49 -2.13 -4.02
N ALA A 22 16.34 -1.62 -3.57
CA ALA A 22 16.22 -0.23 -3.12
C ALA A 22 17.12 0.04 -1.89
N ALA A 23 17.10 -0.86 -0.92
CA ALA A 23 17.94 -0.76 0.27
C ALA A 23 19.44 -0.77 -0.08
N MET A 24 19.87 -1.66 -0.99
CA MET A 24 21.26 -1.75 -1.45
C MET A 24 21.71 -0.52 -2.22
N MET A 25 20.79 0.17 -2.92
CA MET A 25 21.11 1.43 -3.63
C MET A 25 21.20 2.65 -2.69
N SER A 26 20.77 2.52 -1.43
CA SER A 26 20.85 3.60 -0.46
C SER A 26 22.25 3.71 0.15
N ASP A 27 22.75 4.94 0.23
CA ASP A 27 24.00 5.28 0.89
C ASP A 27 23.81 5.65 2.39
N THR A 28 22.55 5.65 2.85
CA THR A 28 22.15 6.04 4.23
C THR A 28 21.36 4.91 4.90
N ASP A 29 21.32 4.94 6.25
CA ASP A 29 20.57 3.96 7.05
C ASP A 29 19.06 4.03 6.85
N TYR A 30 18.57 5.16 6.37
CA TYR A 30 17.17 5.37 6.02
C TYR A 30 17.06 5.95 4.61
N PHE A 31 16.06 5.51 3.86
CA PHE A 31 15.78 6.04 2.52
C PHE A 31 14.27 6.11 2.26
N PHE A 32 13.86 7.14 1.54
CA PHE A 32 12.48 7.23 1.05
C PHE A 32 12.30 6.33 -0.16
N ALA A 33 11.31 5.43 -0.10
CA ALA A 33 10.78 4.75 -1.27
C ALA A 33 9.46 5.42 -1.66
N VAL A 34 9.40 5.90 -2.89
CA VAL A 34 8.23 6.61 -3.45
C VAL A 34 7.71 5.81 -4.64
N PHE A 35 6.43 5.47 -4.62
CA PHE A 35 5.81 4.71 -5.69
C PHE A 35 5.31 5.64 -6.80
N PRO A 36 5.37 5.20 -8.08
CA PRO A 36 5.08 6.08 -9.22
C PRO A 36 3.62 6.52 -9.34
N THR A 37 2.71 5.94 -8.56
CA THR A 37 1.28 6.28 -8.55
C THR A 37 0.93 7.41 -7.59
N ILE A 38 1.91 7.99 -6.89
CA ILE A 38 1.65 9.14 -6.01
C ILE A 38 2.01 10.45 -6.69
N ASP A 39 1.14 11.42 -6.54
CA ASP A 39 1.45 12.84 -6.73
C ASP A 39 1.87 13.42 -5.39
N ILE A 40 3.18 13.66 -5.25
CA ILE A 40 3.77 14.16 -4.01
C ILE A 40 3.41 15.63 -3.84
N ASP A 41 2.89 15.98 -2.67
CA ASP A 41 2.63 17.36 -2.28
C ASP A 41 3.94 18.16 -2.24
N ASP A 42 3.96 19.38 -2.81
CA ASP A 42 5.15 20.24 -2.85
C ASP A 42 5.63 20.63 -1.45
N SER A 43 4.76 20.60 -0.46
CA SER A 43 5.07 20.85 0.95
C SER A 43 5.63 19.64 1.69
N PHE A 44 5.67 18.45 1.05
CA PHE A 44 6.16 17.24 1.71
C PHE A 44 7.67 17.31 1.99
N ASP A 45 8.01 17.18 3.25
CA ASP A 45 9.39 17.30 3.73
C ASP A 45 10.12 15.96 3.72
N PHE A 46 11.02 15.77 2.74
CA PHE A 46 11.93 14.63 2.65
C PHE A 46 13.10 14.68 3.64
N THR A 47 13.22 15.75 4.45
CA THR A 47 14.27 15.85 5.49
C THR A 47 13.85 15.28 6.84
N PHE A 48 12.65 14.62 6.89
CA PHE A 48 12.18 13.95 8.10
C PHE A 48 13.25 13.02 8.68
N GLN A 49 13.56 13.23 9.95
CA GLN A 49 14.54 12.45 10.68
C GLN A 49 13.85 11.45 11.61
N PRO A 50 14.27 10.17 11.56
CA PRO A 50 13.85 9.18 12.54
C PRO A 50 14.24 9.59 13.97
N ASP A 51 13.40 9.23 14.92
CA ASP A 51 13.71 9.38 16.33
C ASP A 51 14.83 8.37 16.70
N ARG A 52 16.02 8.89 17.00
CA ARG A 52 17.20 8.09 17.33
C ARG A 52 17.10 7.36 18.68
N MET A 53 16.15 7.75 19.53
CA MET A 53 15.90 7.10 20.83
C MET A 53 14.98 5.89 20.71
N LYS A 54 14.32 5.72 19.56
CA LYS A 54 13.45 4.57 19.28
C LYS A 54 14.22 3.46 18.57
N ASN A 55 13.73 2.24 18.76
CA ASN A 55 14.21 1.09 17.98
C ASN A 55 14.01 1.34 16.49
N ALA A 56 14.87 0.74 15.66
CA ALA A 56 14.77 0.82 14.22
C ALA A 56 13.39 0.38 13.74
N CYS A 57 12.71 1.22 12.94
CA CYS A 57 11.42 0.94 12.36
C CYS A 57 11.25 1.64 11.01
N HIS A 58 10.26 1.23 10.23
CA HIS A 58 9.82 1.96 9.04
C HIS A 58 8.84 3.07 9.42
N TYR A 59 8.83 4.17 8.66
CA TYR A 59 7.90 5.28 8.85
C TYR A 59 6.98 5.40 7.63
N ILE A 60 5.68 5.17 7.84
CA ILE A 60 4.65 5.14 6.81
C ILE A 60 3.91 6.47 6.85
N PHE A 61 3.97 7.26 5.78
CA PHE A 61 3.29 8.54 5.70
C PHE A 61 1.86 8.38 5.21
N HIS A 62 0.99 9.33 5.60
CA HIS A 62 -0.36 9.38 5.08
C HIS A 62 -0.38 9.75 3.59
N ALA A 63 -1.25 9.14 2.83
CA ALA A 63 -1.62 9.58 1.49
C ALA A 63 -3.12 9.71 1.38
N LYS A 64 -3.57 10.66 0.58
CA LYS A 64 -4.99 10.87 0.27
C LYS A 64 -5.44 9.92 -0.82
N ASN A 65 -6.56 9.27 -0.59
CA ASN A 65 -7.26 8.49 -1.59
C ASN A 65 -8.18 9.41 -2.40
N PRO A 66 -7.98 9.58 -3.73
CA PRO A 66 -8.74 10.52 -4.53
C PRO A 66 -10.20 10.11 -4.73
N VAL A 67 -10.53 8.83 -4.55
CA VAL A 67 -11.87 8.29 -4.81
C VAL A 67 -12.79 8.45 -3.60
N ASN A 68 -12.32 8.06 -2.40
CA ASN A 68 -13.15 8.06 -1.19
C ASN A 68 -12.74 9.10 -0.14
N GLY A 69 -11.69 9.89 -0.40
CA GLY A 69 -11.22 10.97 0.44
C GLY A 69 -10.51 10.56 1.73
N LEU A 70 -10.29 9.27 1.94
CA LEU A 70 -9.55 8.78 3.12
C LEU A 70 -8.09 9.25 3.11
N GLU A 71 -7.60 9.60 4.28
CA GLU A 71 -6.19 9.92 4.53
C GLU A 71 -5.66 8.97 5.61
N TYR A 72 -4.72 8.12 5.25
CA TYR A 72 -4.17 7.12 6.17
C TYR A 72 -2.76 6.69 5.72
N GLY A 73 -2.05 5.98 6.60
CA GLY A 73 -0.74 5.42 6.29
C GLY A 73 -0.79 4.51 5.06
N HIS A 74 -0.07 4.89 4.02
CA HIS A 74 -0.15 4.26 2.71
C HIS A 74 1.25 4.00 2.14
N ARG A 75 1.37 2.94 1.34
CA ARG A 75 2.64 2.55 0.68
C ARG A 75 3.22 3.60 -0.29
N SER A 76 2.52 4.69 -0.54
CA SER A 76 2.91 5.69 -1.56
C SER A 76 4.25 6.35 -1.28
N ALA A 77 4.52 6.71 -0.02
CA ALA A 77 5.82 7.19 0.42
C ALA A 77 6.13 6.61 1.81
N ILE A 78 7.23 5.89 1.92
CA ILE A 78 7.68 5.26 3.15
C ILE A 78 9.16 5.56 3.35
N LEU A 79 9.54 5.98 4.55
CA LEU A 79 10.93 6.05 4.95
C LEU A 79 11.33 4.69 5.53
N TYR A 80 12.05 3.92 4.75
CA TYR A 80 12.52 2.59 5.13
C TYR A 80 13.82 2.65 5.92
N ASN A 81 13.91 1.85 6.97
CA ASN A 81 15.20 1.49 7.53
C ASN A 81 15.87 0.46 6.62
N LYS A 82 17.09 0.75 6.18
CA LYS A 82 17.86 -0.07 5.23
C LYS A 82 18.09 -1.49 5.76
N TRP A 83 18.50 -1.62 7.01
CA TRP A 83 18.87 -2.90 7.59
C TRP A 83 17.67 -3.81 7.81
N LEU A 84 16.52 -3.25 8.24
CA LEU A 84 15.29 -4.02 8.33
C LEU A 84 14.85 -4.54 6.94
N CYS A 85 15.01 -3.74 5.87
CA CYS A 85 14.73 -4.21 4.52
C CYS A 85 15.63 -5.38 4.13
N ILE A 86 16.94 -5.29 4.36
CA ILE A 86 17.92 -6.32 3.98
C ILE A 86 17.66 -7.62 4.75
N LEU A 87 17.33 -7.53 6.03
CA LEU A 87 17.10 -8.69 6.90
C LEU A 87 15.73 -9.36 6.70
N THR A 88 14.81 -8.72 5.99
CA THR A 88 13.46 -9.26 5.73
C THR A 88 13.51 -10.29 4.60
N ILE A 89 13.50 -11.58 4.92
CA ILE A 89 13.55 -12.67 3.93
C ILE A 89 12.13 -13.13 3.57
N ASN A 90 11.29 -13.39 4.58
CA ASN A 90 9.92 -13.90 4.43
C ASN A 90 8.91 -12.93 5.05
N PRO A 91 8.51 -11.88 4.32
CA PRO A 91 7.67 -10.80 4.88
C PRO A 91 6.19 -11.16 5.07
N GLY A 92 5.77 -12.38 4.82
CA GLY A 92 4.35 -12.74 4.83
C GLY A 92 3.56 -11.95 3.78
N LEU A 93 2.33 -11.53 4.14
CA LEU A 93 1.42 -10.83 3.23
C LEU A 93 1.87 -9.40 2.90
N ASP A 94 2.48 -8.70 3.85
CA ASP A 94 2.90 -7.31 3.63
C ASP A 94 4.34 -7.10 4.10
N PHE A 95 5.20 -6.66 3.16
CA PHE A 95 6.63 -6.44 3.45
C PHE A 95 6.85 -5.41 4.56
N THR A 96 6.16 -4.30 4.49
CA THR A 96 6.36 -3.18 5.44
C THR A 96 5.77 -3.50 6.81
N LEU A 97 4.56 -4.04 6.83
CA LEU A 97 3.84 -4.32 8.08
C LEU A 97 4.39 -5.53 8.83
N SER A 98 5.19 -6.39 8.16
CA SER A 98 5.87 -7.52 8.82
C SER A 98 7.04 -7.09 9.71
N GLN A 99 7.47 -5.84 9.61
CA GLN A 99 8.57 -5.28 10.38
C GLN A 99 8.09 -4.17 11.34
N PRO A 100 8.88 -3.80 12.35
CA PRO A 100 8.58 -2.66 13.20
C PRO A 100 8.31 -1.42 12.35
N HIS A 101 7.17 -0.78 12.55
CA HIS A 101 6.77 0.39 11.79
C HIS A 101 5.98 1.40 12.63
N THR A 102 6.00 2.64 12.20
CA THR A 102 5.25 3.75 12.80
C THR A 102 4.52 4.50 11.69
N VAL A 103 3.24 4.78 11.88
CA VAL A 103 2.48 5.64 10.99
C VAL A 103 2.68 7.10 11.40
N VAL A 104 3.06 7.93 10.44
CA VAL A 104 3.28 9.37 10.61
C VAL A 104 2.12 10.11 9.97
N SER A 105 1.38 10.89 10.76
CA SER A 105 0.17 11.62 10.30
C SER A 105 0.47 12.82 9.39
N LYS A 106 1.65 12.87 8.76
CA LYS A 106 1.98 13.84 7.72
C LYS A 106 1.47 13.34 6.37
N LEU A 107 0.71 14.16 5.67
CA LEU A 107 0.27 13.87 4.31
C LEU A 107 1.46 14.00 3.35
N CYS A 108 1.71 12.97 2.55
CA CYS A 108 2.78 12.99 1.55
C CYS A 108 2.29 13.33 0.14
N GLY A 109 0.97 13.27 -0.10
CA GLY A 109 0.37 13.55 -1.40
C GLY A 109 -0.87 12.73 -1.67
N THR A 110 -1.26 12.65 -2.95
CA THR A 110 -2.47 11.93 -3.40
C THR A 110 -2.07 10.68 -4.19
N SER A 111 -2.63 9.53 -3.82
CA SER A 111 -2.35 8.25 -4.48
C SER A 111 -3.29 8.03 -5.66
N HIS A 112 -2.81 8.25 -6.88
CA HIS A 112 -3.56 8.05 -8.12
C HIS A 112 -3.52 6.57 -8.56
N PHE A 113 -4.14 5.70 -7.79
CA PHE A 113 -4.20 4.26 -8.12
C PHE A 113 -5.25 3.93 -9.18
N ASN A 114 -6.27 4.78 -9.35
CA ASN A 114 -7.43 4.56 -10.23
C ASN A 114 -7.16 4.93 -11.69
N GLN A 115 -6.09 4.38 -12.26
CA GLN A 115 -5.63 4.69 -13.63
C GLN A 115 -6.29 3.81 -14.70
N THR A 116 -6.67 2.59 -14.36
CA THR A 116 -7.38 1.66 -15.25
C THR A 116 -8.50 0.94 -14.50
N PRO A 117 -9.51 0.39 -15.21
CA PRO A 117 -10.59 -0.41 -14.61
C PRO A 117 -10.07 -1.51 -13.68
N GLU A 118 -9.18 -2.37 -14.20
CA GLU A 118 -8.61 -3.49 -13.44
C GLU A 118 -7.83 -3.02 -12.21
N ILE A 119 -6.96 -2.01 -12.34
CA ILE A 119 -6.15 -1.51 -11.21
C ILE A 119 -7.04 -0.91 -10.14
N SER A 120 -8.10 -0.18 -10.52
CA SER A 120 -9.05 0.45 -9.60
C SER A 120 -9.77 -0.59 -8.75
N TRP A 121 -10.34 -1.61 -9.38
CA TRP A 121 -10.96 -2.74 -8.72
C TRP A 121 -9.98 -3.51 -7.83
N ARG A 122 -8.82 -3.87 -8.37
CA ARG A 122 -7.81 -4.67 -7.69
C ARG A 122 -7.24 -4.01 -6.43
N VAL A 123 -7.00 -2.70 -6.48
CA VAL A 123 -6.48 -1.97 -5.31
C VAL A 123 -7.53 -1.94 -4.20
N ALA A 124 -8.79 -1.67 -4.54
CA ALA A 124 -9.89 -1.69 -3.59
C ALA A 124 -10.09 -3.09 -2.99
N PHE A 125 -10.12 -4.13 -3.82
CA PHE A 125 -10.25 -5.52 -3.42
C PHE A 125 -9.18 -5.90 -2.38
N ARG A 126 -7.92 -5.65 -2.68
CA ARG A 126 -6.80 -5.99 -1.79
C ARG A 126 -6.78 -5.19 -0.50
N GLU A 127 -7.12 -3.91 -0.57
CA GLU A 127 -7.14 -3.07 0.62
C GLU A 127 -8.26 -3.47 1.57
N VAL A 128 -9.45 -3.73 1.04
CA VAL A 128 -10.61 -4.16 1.83
C VAL A 128 -10.41 -5.56 2.40
N LEU A 129 -9.83 -6.47 1.64
CA LEU A 129 -9.53 -7.82 2.15
C LEU A 129 -8.60 -7.77 3.38
N LYS A 130 -7.57 -6.92 3.35
CA LYS A 130 -6.71 -6.68 4.53
C LYS A 130 -7.49 -6.10 5.70
N LEU A 131 -8.40 -5.15 5.44
CA LEU A 131 -9.23 -4.56 6.51
C LEU A 131 -10.16 -5.58 7.15
N CYS A 132 -10.68 -6.54 6.38
CA CYS A 132 -11.49 -7.64 6.89
C CYS A 132 -10.68 -8.61 7.77
N GLU A 133 -9.42 -8.87 7.42
CA GLU A 133 -8.52 -9.76 8.17
C GLU A 133 -7.99 -9.12 9.46
N MET A 134 -7.89 -7.80 9.51
CA MET A 134 -7.36 -7.09 10.67
C MET A 134 -8.30 -7.16 11.86
N LYS A 135 -7.72 -7.15 13.08
CA LYS A 135 -8.53 -6.97 14.30
C LYS A 135 -9.34 -5.67 14.20
N PRO A 136 -10.67 -5.73 14.39
CA PRO A 136 -11.53 -4.57 14.22
C PRO A 136 -11.21 -3.44 15.21
N THR A 137 -10.97 -2.24 14.70
CA THR A 137 -10.86 -0.98 15.45
C THR A 137 -11.91 0.00 14.94
N VAL A 138 -12.12 1.11 15.64
CA VAL A 138 -13.00 2.20 15.15
C VAL A 138 -12.52 2.72 13.80
N GLU A 139 -11.21 2.92 13.66
CA GLU A 139 -10.60 3.40 12.43
C GLU A 139 -10.76 2.38 11.28
N SER A 140 -10.43 1.10 11.48
CA SER A 140 -10.56 0.08 10.44
C SER A 140 -12.00 -0.11 9.97
N LYS A 141 -12.97 -0.05 10.88
CA LYS A 141 -14.40 -0.07 10.54
C LYS A 141 -14.82 1.15 9.72
N HIS A 142 -14.34 2.34 10.09
CA HIS A 142 -14.61 3.56 9.32
C HIS A 142 -14.01 3.46 7.91
N ARG A 143 -12.76 3.01 7.79
CA ARG A 143 -12.10 2.82 6.49
C ARG A 143 -12.84 1.79 5.63
N LEU A 144 -13.20 0.64 6.20
CA LEU A 144 -13.96 -0.39 5.51
C LEU A 144 -15.28 0.16 4.95
N LYS A 145 -16.04 0.89 5.78
CA LYS A 145 -17.28 1.54 5.35
C LYS A 145 -17.03 2.49 4.17
N LYS A 146 -16.00 3.34 4.27
CA LYS A 146 -15.66 4.32 3.22
C LYS A 146 -15.22 3.69 1.91
N TRP A 147 -14.56 2.55 1.94
CA TRP A 147 -14.22 1.81 0.73
C TRP A 147 -15.44 1.19 0.04
N CYS A 148 -16.44 0.76 0.82
CA CYS A 148 -17.69 0.17 0.29
C CYS A 148 -18.73 1.22 -0.16
N GLU A 149 -18.54 2.50 0.16
CA GLU A 149 -19.38 3.60 -0.33
C GLU A 149 -18.97 3.99 -1.76
N LEU A 150 -19.93 4.44 -2.58
CA LEU A 150 -19.62 5.01 -3.89
C LEU A 150 -18.82 6.30 -3.70
N GLY A 151 -17.62 6.32 -4.23
CA GLY A 151 -16.72 7.47 -4.20
C GLY A 151 -16.96 8.43 -5.38
N LYS A 152 -15.92 9.22 -5.70
CA LYS A 152 -15.92 10.20 -6.79
C LYS A 152 -14.77 9.94 -7.76
N GLY A 153 -14.90 10.47 -8.98
CA GLY A 153 -13.83 10.43 -9.98
C GLY A 153 -13.83 9.17 -10.85
N GLN A 154 -12.79 9.02 -11.63
CA GLN A 154 -12.66 7.95 -12.60
C GLN A 154 -12.67 6.58 -11.94
N TYR A 155 -13.47 5.64 -12.47
CA TYR A 155 -13.62 4.27 -12.00
C TYR A 155 -14.07 4.13 -10.53
N ALA A 156 -14.80 5.11 -9.98
CA ALA A 156 -15.28 5.07 -8.60
C ALA A 156 -16.24 3.90 -8.35
N ASP A 157 -17.05 3.55 -9.35
CA ASP A 157 -17.93 2.38 -9.38
C ASP A 157 -17.17 1.06 -9.27
N LEU A 158 -16.06 0.94 -10.01
CA LEU A 158 -15.19 -0.25 -9.95
C LEU A 158 -14.40 -0.32 -8.64
N VAL A 159 -14.03 0.82 -8.06
CA VAL A 159 -13.44 0.87 -6.71
C VAL A 159 -14.43 0.35 -5.67
N GLN A 160 -15.68 0.82 -5.70
CA GLN A 160 -16.73 0.31 -4.83
C GLN A 160 -16.99 -1.18 -5.07
N ARG A 161 -17.10 -1.60 -6.33
CA ARG A 161 -17.30 -3.01 -6.69
C ARG A 161 -16.18 -3.88 -6.14
N GLY A 162 -14.92 -3.50 -6.32
CA GLY A 162 -13.79 -4.25 -5.79
C GLY A 162 -13.80 -4.36 -4.26
N ALA A 163 -14.25 -3.31 -3.57
CA ALA A 163 -14.43 -3.34 -2.13
C ALA A 163 -15.52 -4.33 -1.68
N LEU A 164 -16.66 -4.33 -2.35
CA LEU A 164 -17.78 -5.23 -2.05
C LEU A 164 -17.42 -6.70 -2.37
N ASP A 165 -16.79 -6.95 -3.51
CA ASP A 165 -16.31 -8.28 -3.91
C ASP A 165 -15.30 -8.84 -2.89
N ALA A 166 -14.47 -7.98 -2.29
CA ALA A 166 -13.54 -8.41 -1.24
C ALA A 166 -14.23 -8.82 0.05
N VAL A 167 -15.29 -8.08 0.45
CA VAL A 167 -16.09 -8.44 1.63
C VAL A 167 -16.80 -9.78 1.43
N GLU A 168 -17.33 -10.02 0.23
CA GLU A 168 -17.97 -11.27 -0.13
C GLU A 168 -16.96 -12.42 -0.13
N TYR A 169 -15.84 -12.25 -0.83
CA TYR A 169 -14.77 -13.23 -0.88
C TYR A 169 -14.23 -13.59 0.52
N TYR A 170 -14.04 -12.62 1.39
CA TYR A 170 -13.59 -12.87 2.77
C TYR A 170 -14.54 -13.78 3.53
N LYS A 171 -15.85 -13.62 3.33
CA LYS A 171 -16.88 -14.49 3.96
C LYS A 171 -16.88 -15.89 3.34
N GLU A 172 -16.68 -15.99 2.01
CA GLU A 172 -16.64 -17.27 1.30
C GLU A 172 -15.47 -18.15 1.74
N VAL A 173 -14.29 -17.55 1.93
CA VAL A 173 -13.08 -18.30 2.27
C VAL A 173 -12.97 -18.63 3.78
N ASP A 174 -13.80 -18.03 4.61
CA ASP A 174 -13.94 -18.32 6.04
C ASP A 174 -12.61 -18.49 6.81
N GLY A 175 -11.67 -17.58 6.54
CA GLY A 175 -10.36 -17.55 7.19
C GLY A 175 -9.30 -18.50 6.59
N ASP A 176 -9.58 -19.15 5.46
CA ASP A 176 -8.59 -19.94 4.73
C ASP A 176 -7.44 -19.02 4.25
N LYS A 177 -6.27 -19.20 4.86
CA LYS A 177 -5.09 -18.37 4.59
C LYS A 177 -4.53 -18.58 3.19
N ASP A 178 -4.60 -19.78 2.65
CA ASP A 178 -4.08 -20.07 1.31
C ASP A 178 -4.97 -19.41 0.27
N ALA A 179 -6.28 -19.43 0.44
CA ALA A 179 -7.22 -18.69 -0.39
C ALA A 179 -7.00 -17.17 -0.28
N LEU A 180 -6.80 -16.64 0.93
CA LEU A 180 -6.48 -15.21 1.11
C LEU A 180 -5.17 -14.82 0.42
N HIS A 181 -4.17 -15.73 0.38
CA HIS A 181 -2.91 -15.51 -0.31
C HIS A 181 -3.06 -15.33 -1.82
N LEU A 182 -4.05 -15.94 -2.45
CA LEU A 182 -4.34 -15.75 -3.88
C LEU A 182 -4.55 -14.28 -4.26
N SER A 183 -5.03 -13.44 -3.32
CA SER A 183 -5.17 -12.01 -3.54
C SER A 183 -3.86 -11.26 -3.81
N TYR A 184 -2.71 -11.93 -3.69
CA TYR A 184 -1.38 -11.39 -4.03
C TYR A 184 -0.88 -11.87 -5.39
N GLU A 185 -1.56 -12.85 -6.02
CA GLU A 185 -1.24 -13.36 -7.33
C GLU A 185 -1.94 -12.52 -8.42
N LEU A 186 -1.13 -11.84 -9.25
CA LEU A 186 -1.67 -10.94 -10.27
C LEU A 186 -2.50 -11.66 -11.33
N SER A 187 -2.14 -12.89 -11.70
CA SER A 187 -2.89 -13.73 -12.63
C SER A 187 -4.29 -14.04 -12.10
N TRP A 188 -4.39 -14.49 -10.85
CA TRP A 188 -5.64 -14.80 -10.19
C TRP A 188 -6.55 -13.54 -10.07
N LEU A 189 -5.98 -12.41 -9.67
CA LEU A 189 -6.73 -11.14 -9.58
C LEU A 189 -7.27 -10.69 -10.95
N LYS A 190 -6.50 -10.90 -12.02
CA LYS A 190 -6.92 -10.58 -13.37
C LYS A 190 -8.06 -11.51 -13.85
N GLU A 191 -7.97 -12.79 -13.57
CA GLU A 191 -9.03 -13.76 -13.88
C GLU A 191 -10.31 -13.42 -13.12
N LYS A 192 -10.19 -13.14 -11.81
CA LYS A 192 -11.35 -12.74 -10.99
C LYS A 192 -11.99 -11.43 -11.50
N PHE A 193 -11.19 -10.43 -11.88
CA PHE A 193 -11.71 -9.20 -12.48
C PHE A 193 -12.46 -9.47 -13.79
N ASN A 194 -11.91 -10.30 -14.68
CA ASN A 194 -12.54 -10.64 -15.94
C ASN A 194 -13.86 -11.42 -15.77
N SER A 195 -14.04 -12.13 -14.65
CA SER A 195 -15.27 -12.86 -14.35
C SER A 195 -16.44 -11.98 -13.90
N ILE A 196 -16.18 -10.72 -13.53
CA ILE A 196 -17.20 -9.76 -13.07
C ILE A 196 -17.59 -8.72 -14.16
N SER A 197 -16.91 -8.75 -15.31
CA SER A 197 -17.07 -7.79 -16.42
C SER A 197 -18.23 -8.16 -17.35
#